data_fe13fa5367b43e64b6755a7ec3913161
#
_entry.id   fe13fa5367b43e64b6755a7ec3913161
#
_cell.length_a   1.000
_cell.length_b   1.000
_cell.length_c   1.000
_cell.angle_alpha   90.00
_cell.angle_beta   90.00
_cell.angle_gamma   90.00
#
_symmetry.space_group_name_H-M   'P 1'
#
loop_
_entity.id
_entity.type
_entity.pdbx_description
1 polymer ?
#
loop_
_entity_poly.entity_id
_entity_poly.type
_entity_poly.pdbx_seq_one_letter_code
_entity_poly.pdbx_strand_id
1 'polypeptide(L)'
;MEKVENFDAVIATGSNESFKHFEYYFKDYPTLLRKSRTSVAILTGEESLDERKALANDIFLYYGLGCRNVTKLYVPKNYDLNLLFEVFFEYQDVILNNKYANNYDYYRAIYMMGNQNILENGFLILKEDKALHSPVAVLNYEYYDEKESLALQLDELKE
;
A
#
# COMPACT_ATOMS: atom_id res chain seq x y z
N MET A 1 -1.15 -29.06 -16.29
CA MET A 1 -1.57 -27.70 -16.66
C MET A 1 -2.16 -27.80 -18.06
N GLU A 2 -3.42 -27.45 -18.25
CA GLU A 2 -3.99 -27.34 -19.60
C GLU A 2 -3.32 -26.16 -20.30
N LYS A 3 -2.88 -26.39 -21.57
CA LYS A 3 -2.42 -25.31 -22.42
C LYS A 3 -3.61 -24.47 -22.83
N VAL A 4 -3.49 -23.16 -22.65
CA VAL A 4 -4.48 -22.20 -23.20
C VAL A 4 -4.19 -22.11 -24.71
N GLU A 5 -5.15 -22.53 -25.53
CA GLU A 5 -5.04 -22.55 -26.98
C GLU A 5 -6.25 -21.80 -27.61
N ASN A 6 -6.10 -21.32 -28.82
CA ASN A 6 -7.15 -20.65 -29.61
C ASN A 6 -7.61 -19.29 -29.01
N PHE A 7 -6.67 -18.37 -28.79
CA PHE A 7 -6.94 -16.98 -28.42
C PHE A 7 -6.20 -16.03 -29.37
N ASP A 8 -6.78 -14.86 -29.63
CA ASP A 8 -6.20 -13.83 -30.53
C ASP A 8 -5.42 -12.76 -29.78
N ALA A 9 -5.71 -12.56 -28.48
CA ALA A 9 -5.06 -11.57 -27.65
C ALA A 9 -5.10 -11.98 -26.18
N VAL A 10 -4.19 -11.42 -25.37
CA VAL A 10 -4.09 -11.67 -23.94
C VAL A 10 -4.24 -10.38 -23.17
N ILE A 11 -5.17 -10.35 -22.19
CA ILE A 11 -5.28 -9.30 -21.19
C ILE A 11 -4.93 -9.94 -19.85
N ALA A 12 -3.83 -9.50 -19.25
CA ALA A 12 -3.40 -10.04 -17.96
C ALA A 12 -3.17 -8.94 -16.93
N THR A 13 -3.52 -9.25 -15.68
CA THR A 13 -3.24 -8.42 -14.50
C THR A 13 -2.48 -9.26 -13.49
N GLY A 14 -1.50 -8.69 -12.81
CA GLY A 14 -0.72 -9.44 -11.84
C GLY A 14 0.42 -8.62 -11.22
N SER A 15 1.27 -9.30 -10.44
CA SER A 15 2.48 -8.69 -9.87
C SER A 15 3.53 -8.47 -10.96
N ASN A 16 4.50 -7.59 -10.71
CA ASN A 16 5.60 -7.32 -11.62
C ASN A 16 6.42 -8.59 -11.95
N GLU A 17 6.50 -9.55 -11.02
CA GLU A 17 7.14 -10.85 -11.29
C GLU A 17 6.32 -11.71 -12.24
N SER A 18 4.99 -11.75 -12.08
CA SER A 18 4.10 -12.47 -12.98
C SER A 18 4.19 -11.94 -14.40
N PHE A 19 4.46 -10.64 -14.57
CA PHE A 19 4.59 -10.02 -15.90
C PHE A 19 5.76 -10.55 -16.68
N LYS A 20 6.92 -10.78 -16.06
CA LYS A 20 8.09 -11.36 -16.74
C LYS A 20 7.76 -12.71 -17.37
N HIS A 21 6.91 -13.49 -16.68
CA HIS A 21 6.45 -14.77 -17.21
C HIS A 21 5.44 -14.57 -18.34
N PHE A 22 4.48 -13.65 -18.19
CA PHE A 22 3.49 -13.39 -19.24
C PHE A 22 4.13 -12.82 -20.51
N GLU A 23 5.05 -11.89 -20.41
CA GLU A 23 5.80 -11.35 -21.54
C GLU A 23 6.56 -12.47 -22.29
N TYR A 24 7.14 -13.40 -21.55
CA TYR A 24 7.85 -14.54 -22.16
C TYR A 24 6.90 -15.53 -22.84
N TYR A 25 5.79 -15.91 -22.17
CA TYR A 25 4.88 -16.93 -22.70
C TYR A 25 3.97 -16.43 -23.82
N PHE A 26 3.64 -15.15 -23.83
CA PHE A 26 2.70 -14.56 -24.77
C PHE A 26 3.34 -13.54 -25.74
N LYS A 27 4.65 -13.58 -25.90
CA LYS A 27 5.42 -12.66 -26.75
C LYS A 27 4.93 -12.59 -28.20
N ASP A 28 4.35 -13.67 -28.71
CA ASP A 28 3.92 -13.81 -30.09
C ASP A 28 2.45 -13.38 -30.31
N TYR A 29 1.77 -12.89 -29.25
CA TYR A 29 0.38 -12.45 -29.27
C TYR A 29 0.25 -10.98 -28.90
N PRO A 30 -0.77 -10.27 -29.40
CA PRO A 30 -1.11 -8.95 -28.88
C PRO A 30 -1.42 -9.05 -27.38
N THR A 31 -0.67 -8.32 -26.54
CA THR A 31 -0.83 -8.39 -25.09
C THR A 31 -1.12 -7.01 -24.50
N LEU A 32 -2.12 -6.95 -23.62
CA LEU A 32 -2.37 -5.82 -22.73
C LEU A 32 -2.08 -6.25 -21.29
N LEU A 33 -0.93 -5.87 -20.81
CA LEU A 33 -0.46 -6.22 -19.47
C LEU A 33 -0.68 -5.04 -18.51
N ARG A 34 -1.46 -5.27 -17.45
CA ARG A 34 -1.67 -4.27 -16.38
C ARG A 34 -0.87 -4.66 -15.15
N LYS A 35 0.24 -3.97 -14.96
CA LYS A 35 1.11 -4.12 -13.78
C LYS A 35 0.38 -3.71 -12.50
N SER A 36 0.88 -4.15 -11.35
CA SER A 36 0.38 -3.72 -10.05
C SER A 36 0.50 -2.18 -9.93
N ARG A 37 -0.53 -1.59 -9.35
CA ARG A 37 -0.56 -0.16 -9.05
C ARG A 37 -0.33 0.02 -7.56
N THR A 38 0.32 1.09 -7.20
CA THR A 38 0.51 1.51 -5.82
C THR A 38 -0.24 2.82 -5.61
N SER A 39 -1.06 2.89 -4.60
CA SER A 39 -1.76 4.11 -4.23
C SER A 39 -1.09 4.75 -3.02
N VAL A 40 -0.92 6.06 -3.08
CA VAL A 40 -0.37 6.86 -1.99
C VAL A 40 -1.37 7.92 -1.58
N ALA A 41 -1.34 8.37 -0.34
CA ALA A 41 -2.11 9.51 0.13
C ALA A 41 -1.16 10.63 0.58
N ILE A 42 -1.51 11.86 0.22
CA ILE A 42 -0.78 13.07 0.63
C ILE A 42 -1.67 13.81 1.61
N LEU A 43 -1.21 13.93 2.85
CA LEU A 43 -1.89 14.66 3.90
C LEU A 43 -1.34 16.08 3.96
N THR A 44 -2.20 17.02 4.31
CA THR A 44 -1.84 18.46 4.39
C THR A 44 -1.70 18.94 5.83
N GLY A 45 -2.25 18.17 6.78
CA GLY A 45 -2.35 18.54 8.18
C GLY A 45 -3.65 19.25 8.53
N GLU A 46 -4.51 19.51 7.55
CA GLU A 46 -5.79 20.22 7.72
C GLU A 46 -7.00 19.32 7.44
N GLU A 47 -6.77 17.98 7.35
CA GLU A 47 -7.83 17.04 7.05
C GLU A 47 -8.92 17.07 8.11
N SER A 48 -10.16 17.17 7.66
CA SER A 48 -11.34 16.98 8.49
C SER A 48 -11.44 15.54 9.02
N LEU A 49 -12.29 15.33 10.03
CA LEU A 49 -12.55 13.98 10.53
C LEU A 49 -13.09 13.05 9.43
N ASP A 50 -13.96 13.55 8.55
CA ASP A 50 -14.57 12.76 7.50
C ASP A 50 -13.54 12.37 6.43
N GLU A 51 -12.60 13.25 6.09
CA GLU A 51 -11.50 12.94 5.16
C GLU A 51 -10.56 11.87 5.75
N ARG A 52 -10.23 11.95 7.04
CA ARG A 52 -9.44 10.91 7.70
C ARG A 52 -10.17 9.56 7.77
N LYS A 53 -11.49 9.56 7.96
CA LYS A 53 -12.31 8.33 7.88
C LYS A 53 -12.34 7.76 6.46
N ALA A 54 -12.44 8.60 5.45
CA ALA A 54 -12.35 8.17 4.05
C ALA A 54 -10.98 7.54 3.76
N LEU A 55 -9.90 8.14 4.25
CA LEU A 55 -8.55 7.56 4.16
C LEU A 55 -8.46 6.19 4.85
N ALA A 56 -9.04 6.04 6.05
CA ALA A 56 -9.09 4.78 6.76
C ALA A 56 -9.78 3.69 5.90
N ASN A 57 -10.89 4.03 5.24
CA ASN A 57 -11.56 3.12 4.32
C ASN A 57 -10.63 2.72 3.15
N ASP A 58 -9.90 3.66 2.56
CA ASP A 58 -8.98 3.39 1.45
C ASP A 58 -7.78 2.52 1.87
N ILE A 59 -7.42 2.51 3.14
CA ILE A 59 -6.36 1.66 3.70
C ILE A 59 -6.88 0.26 4.00
N PHE A 60 -8.00 0.14 4.71
CA PHE A 60 -8.44 -1.13 5.30
C PHE A 60 -9.43 -1.93 4.46
N LEU A 61 -10.09 -1.32 3.49
CA LEU A 61 -11.02 -2.02 2.63
C LEU A 61 -10.34 -3.25 2.01
N TYR A 62 -11.02 -4.39 2.01
CA TYR A 62 -10.46 -5.68 1.58
C TYR A 62 -9.15 -6.06 2.30
N TYR A 63 -9.00 -5.69 3.57
CA TYR A 63 -7.79 -5.96 4.38
C TYR A 63 -6.51 -5.36 3.79
N GLY A 64 -6.60 -4.27 3.07
CA GLY A 64 -5.46 -3.66 2.38
C GLY A 64 -4.92 -4.45 1.18
N LEU A 65 -5.65 -5.46 0.71
CA LEU A 65 -5.21 -6.35 -0.39
C LEU A 65 -5.65 -5.85 -1.78
N GLY A 66 -6.47 -4.84 -1.86
CA GLY A 66 -6.91 -4.27 -3.12
C GLY A 66 -5.78 -3.48 -3.81
N CYS A 67 -5.70 -3.56 -5.14
CA CYS A 67 -4.68 -2.85 -5.93
C CYS A 67 -4.79 -1.31 -5.87
N ARG A 68 -5.80 -0.78 -5.21
CA ARG A 68 -6.02 0.66 -4.98
C ARG A 68 -5.93 1.05 -3.51
N ASN A 69 -5.70 0.10 -2.61
CA ASN A 69 -5.49 0.45 -1.21
C ASN A 69 -4.25 1.32 -1.05
N VAL A 70 -4.36 2.28 -0.14
CA VAL A 70 -3.24 3.16 0.18
C VAL A 70 -2.20 2.38 0.98
N THR A 71 -0.96 2.36 0.49
CA THR A 71 0.17 1.67 1.11
C THR A 71 1.25 2.61 1.62
N LYS A 72 1.14 3.91 1.27
CA LYS A 72 2.08 4.95 1.71
C LYS A 72 1.37 6.25 1.96
N LEU A 73 1.76 6.92 3.05
CA LEU A 73 1.36 8.28 3.38
C LEU A 73 2.54 9.24 3.19
N TYR A 74 2.28 10.40 2.60
CA TYR A 74 3.14 11.56 2.70
C TYR A 74 2.49 12.54 3.68
N VAL A 75 3.23 12.91 4.71
CA VAL A 75 2.74 13.75 5.80
C VAL A 75 3.64 14.98 5.98
N PRO A 76 3.11 16.17 6.30
CA PRO A 76 3.94 17.33 6.56
C PRO A 76 4.80 17.12 7.79
N LYS A 77 5.95 17.78 7.85
CA LYS A 77 6.75 17.82 9.07
C LYS A 77 5.89 18.25 10.26
N ASN A 78 6.07 17.56 11.40
CA ASN A 78 5.29 17.75 12.63
C ASN A 78 3.83 17.29 12.58
N TYR A 79 3.42 16.50 11.59
CA TYR A 79 2.11 15.88 11.59
C TYR A 79 1.97 14.90 12.78
N ASP A 80 0.88 15.04 13.53
CA ASP A 80 0.59 14.12 14.63
C ASP A 80 -0.08 12.83 14.08
N LEU A 81 0.70 11.78 13.94
CA LEU A 81 0.24 10.47 13.45
C LEU A 81 -0.80 9.82 14.38
N ASN A 82 -0.89 10.25 15.65
CA ASN A 82 -1.91 9.71 16.57
C ASN A 82 -3.33 10.06 16.12
N LEU A 83 -3.51 11.20 15.45
CA LEU A 83 -4.80 11.59 14.87
C LEU A 83 -5.34 10.57 13.85
N LEU A 84 -4.45 9.83 13.20
CA LEU A 84 -4.82 8.74 12.29
C LEU A 84 -5.26 7.51 13.06
N PHE A 85 -4.57 7.17 14.14
CA PHE A 85 -4.94 6.02 14.96
C PHE A 85 -6.33 6.14 15.57
N GLU A 86 -6.78 7.36 15.90
CA GLU A 86 -8.13 7.60 16.41
C GLU A 86 -9.20 7.12 15.41
N VAL A 87 -9.06 7.48 14.14
CA VAL A 87 -10.02 7.08 13.10
C VAL A 87 -9.81 5.65 12.63
N PHE A 88 -8.58 5.17 12.64
CA PHE A 88 -8.25 3.79 12.26
C PHE A 88 -8.84 2.77 13.22
N PHE A 89 -9.08 3.15 14.46
CA PHE A 89 -9.67 2.28 15.47
C PHE A 89 -11.05 1.73 15.10
N GLU A 90 -11.81 2.43 14.24
CA GLU A 90 -13.07 1.91 13.70
C GLU A 90 -12.89 0.61 12.89
N TYR A 91 -11.66 0.33 12.41
CA TYR A 91 -11.31 -0.86 11.62
C TYR A 91 -10.58 -1.94 12.41
N GLN A 92 -10.53 -1.85 13.74
CA GLN A 92 -9.80 -2.79 14.60
C GLN A 92 -10.15 -4.26 14.35
N ASP A 93 -11.37 -4.56 13.90
CA ASP A 93 -11.84 -5.92 13.65
C ASP A 93 -11.11 -6.62 12.50
N VAL A 94 -10.29 -5.91 11.70
CA VAL A 94 -9.44 -6.53 10.67
C VAL A 94 -8.48 -7.56 11.27
N ILE A 95 -8.07 -7.37 12.53
CA ILE A 95 -7.18 -8.29 13.24
C ILE A 95 -7.81 -9.65 13.51
N LEU A 96 -9.15 -9.75 13.46
CA LEU A 96 -9.85 -11.03 13.63
C LEU A 96 -9.68 -11.96 12.42
N ASN A 97 -9.22 -11.42 11.28
CA ASN A 97 -8.84 -12.25 10.15
C ASN A 97 -7.45 -12.87 10.38
N ASN A 98 -7.39 -14.19 10.46
CA ASN A 98 -6.16 -14.92 10.76
C ASN A 98 -4.98 -14.58 9.83
N LYS A 99 -5.23 -14.36 8.53
CA LYS A 99 -4.17 -14.01 7.58
C LYS A 99 -3.65 -12.61 7.82
N TYR A 100 -4.54 -11.67 8.15
CA TYR A 100 -4.16 -10.31 8.50
C TYR A 100 -3.36 -10.29 9.80
N ALA A 101 -3.85 -10.94 10.86
CA ALA A 101 -3.18 -11.05 12.15
C ALA A 101 -1.78 -11.67 12.02
N ASN A 102 -1.64 -12.75 11.27
CA ASN A 102 -0.34 -13.38 11.03
C ASN A 102 0.66 -12.43 10.33
N ASN A 103 0.20 -11.60 9.40
CA ASN A 103 1.07 -10.59 8.77
C ASN A 103 1.47 -9.50 9.77
N TYR A 104 0.51 -9.01 10.57
CA TYR A 104 0.78 -8.03 11.61
C TYR A 104 1.85 -8.53 12.59
N ASP A 105 1.67 -9.72 13.17
CA ASP A 105 2.60 -10.31 14.12
C ASP A 105 3.99 -10.55 13.50
N TYR A 106 4.03 -11.03 12.26
CA TYR A 106 5.26 -11.29 11.53
C TYR A 106 6.08 -10.01 11.31
N TYR A 107 5.46 -8.96 10.76
CA TYR A 107 6.18 -7.70 10.49
C TYR A 107 6.52 -6.95 11.78
N ARG A 108 5.65 -7.01 12.77
CA ARG A 108 5.94 -6.47 14.10
C ARG A 108 7.20 -7.09 14.68
N ALA A 109 7.29 -8.42 14.68
CA ALA A 109 8.45 -9.14 15.19
C ALA A 109 9.74 -8.77 14.41
N ILE A 110 9.70 -8.75 13.09
CA ILE A 110 10.86 -8.39 12.25
C ILE A 110 11.34 -6.97 12.53
N TYR A 111 10.42 -6.00 12.60
CA TYR A 111 10.81 -4.60 12.82
C TYR A 111 11.34 -4.36 14.23
N MET A 112 10.76 -5.01 15.24
CA MET A 112 11.27 -4.93 16.61
C MET A 112 12.65 -5.58 16.74
N MET A 113 12.86 -6.75 16.13
CA MET A 113 14.18 -7.42 16.13
C MET A 113 15.23 -6.60 15.37
N GLY A 114 14.81 -5.87 14.33
CA GLY A 114 15.67 -4.98 13.57
C GLY A 114 15.90 -3.61 14.21
N ASN A 115 15.42 -3.36 15.43
CA ASN A 115 15.45 -2.05 16.11
C ASN A 115 14.92 -0.90 15.26
N GLN A 116 13.92 -1.16 14.43
CA GLN A 116 13.29 -0.14 13.60
C GLN A 116 12.25 0.64 14.42
N ASN A 117 12.21 1.95 14.22
CA ASN A 117 11.18 2.78 14.83
C ASN A 117 9.85 2.53 14.12
N ILE A 118 8.89 2.01 14.86
CA ILE A 118 7.52 1.80 14.38
C ILE A 118 6.53 2.40 15.38
N LEU A 119 5.38 2.82 14.88
CA LEU A 119 4.20 3.14 15.68
C LEU A 119 3.16 2.06 15.41
N GLU A 120 2.47 1.60 16.44
CA GLU A 120 1.47 0.54 16.31
C GLU A 120 0.26 0.76 17.22
N ASN A 121 -0.88 0.20 16.83
CA ASN A 121 -2.12 0.28 17.60
C ASN A 121 -2.78 -1.08 17.87
N GLY A 122 -2.04 -2.17 17.70
CA GLY A 122 -2.51 -3.54 17.90
C GLY A 122 -3.06 -4.24 16.65
N PHE A 123 -3.20 -3.53 15.53
CA PHE A 123 -3.65 -4.11 14.25
C PHE A 123 -3.01 -3.46 13.01
N LEU A 124 -2.36 -2.31 13.15
CA LEU A 124 -1.64 -1.64 12.06
C LEU A 124 -0.29 -1.15 12.57
N ILE A 125 0.71 -1.26 11.73
CA ILE A 125 2.06 -0.73 11.95
C ILE A 125 2.27 0.45 11.01
N LEU A 126 2.60 1.62 11.54
CA LEU A 126 3.12 2.76 10.78
C LEU A 126 4.65 2.71 10.82
N LYS A 127 5.28 2.77 9.66
CA LYS A 127 6.73 2.71 9.50
C LYS A 127 7.23 3.86 8.64
N GLU A 128 8.21 4.59 9.11
CA GLU A 128 8.91 5.55 8.26
C GLU A 128 9.78 4.81 7.24
N ASP A 129 9.38 4.89 5.97
CA ASP A 129 10.05 4.19 4.87
C ASP A 129 9.84 4.92 3.55
N LYS A 130 10.84 4.90 2.68
CA LYS A 130 10.76 5.50 1.32
C LYS A 130 10.03 4.61 0.33
N ALA A 131 9.89 3.33 0.61
CA ALA A 131 9.19 2.40 -0.28
C ALA A 131 7.73 2.79 -0.46
N LEU A 132 7.25 2.78 -1.71
CA LEU A 132 5.86 3.08 -2.05
C LEU A 132 4.91 1.96 -1.61
N HIS A 133 5.35 0.73 -1.73
CA HIS A 133 4.56 -0.44 -1.36
C HIS A 133 4.89 -0.90 0.06
N SER A 134 3.87 -1.16 0.84
CA SER A 134 3.98 -1.78 2.16
C SER A 134 3.31 -3.15 2.19
N PRO A 135 3.77 -4.06 3.05
CA PRO A 135 3.09 -5.34 3.27
C PRO A 135 1.73 -5.15 3.96
N VAL A 136 0.93 -6.21 3.97
CA VAL A 136 -0.34 -6.25 4.72
C VAL A 136 -0.09 -5.93 6.19
N ALA A 137 -0.98 -5.17 6.81
CA ALA A 137 -0.91 -4.67 8.19
C ALA A 137 0.23 -3.67 8.46
N VAL A 138 0.91 -3.20 7.41
CA VAL A 138 1.91 -2.13 7.48
C VAL A 138 1.49 -1.00 6.57
N LEU A 139 1.67 0.23 7.01
CA LEU A 139 1.48 1.44 6.24
C LEU A 139 2.76 2.28 6.33
N ASN A 140 3.42 2.47 5.21
CA ASN A 140 4.60 3.31 5.17
C ASN A 140 4.22 4.79 5.26
N TYR A 141 5.08 5.60 5.85
CA TYR A 141 4.94 7.05 5.79
C TYR A 141 6.28 7.73 5.56
N GLU A 142 6.22 8.94 5.05
CA GLU A 142 7.39 9.81 4.83
C GLU A 142 7.00 11.26 5.07
N TYR A 143 7.88 12.01 5.73
CA TYR A 143 7.68 13.43 5.93
C TYR A 143 8.11 14.22 4.70
N TYR A 144 7.32 15.22 4.31
CA TYR A 144 7.70 16.17 3.29
C TYR A 144 7.76 17.61 3.85
N ASP A 145 8.56 18.44 3.23
CA ASP A 145 8.71 19.85 3.59
C ASP A 145 7.76 20.74 2.80
N GLU A 146 7.83 20.65 1.48
CA GLU A 146 7.07 21.48 0.54
C GLU A 146 6.30 20.61 -0.45
N LYS A 147 5.04 20.99 -0.72
CA LYS A 147 4.17 20.25 -1.65
C LYS A 147 4.70 20.21 -3.07
N GLU A 148 5.35 21.31 -3.49
CA GLU A 148 5.93 21.46 -4.82
C GLU A 148 7.08 20.48 -5.05
N SER A 149 7.95 20.32 -4.06
CA SER A 149 9.05 19.35 -4.08
C SER A 149 8.54 17.91 -4.12
N LEU A 150 7.50 17.62 -3.32
CA LEU A 150 6.84 16.30 -3.34
C LEU A 150 6.18 16.02 -4.70
N ALA A 151 5.54 17.00 -5.31
CA ALA A 151 4.90 16.83 -6.62
C ALA A 151 5.93 16.44 -7.70
N LEU A 152 7.10 17.09 -7.72
CA LEU A 152 8.20 16.75 -8.63
C LEU A 152 8.70 15.31 -8.40
N GLN A 153 8.90 14.93 -7.14
CA GLN A 153 9.31 13.57 -6.77
C GLN A 153 8.29 12.51 -7.24
N LEU A 154 7.00 12.80 -7.09
CA LEU A 154 5.95 11.88 -7.51
C LEU A 154 5.80 11.81 -9.03
N ASP A 155 6.05 12.89 -9.76
CA ASP A 155 6.04 12.89 -11.22
C ASP A 155 7.17 12.02 -11.80
N GLU A 156 8.33 11.98 -11.17
CA GLU A 156 9.44 11.09 -11.55
C GLU A 156 9.11 9.61 -11.32
N LEU A 157 8.16 9.30 -10.42
CA LEU A 157 7.73 7.93 -10.11
C LEU A 157 6.55 7.45 -10.98
N LYS A 158 6.00 8.31 -11.84
CA LYS A 158 4.97 7.93 -12.82
C LYS A 158 5.64 7.23 -14.00
N GLU A 159 5.59 5.91 -14.01
CA GLU A 159 5.89 5.06 -15.18
C GLU A 159 4.61 4.69 -15.96
#